data_a6ef16e4810a5970e4c7e044a5fdbab8
#
_entry.id   a6ef16e4810a5970e4c7e044a5fdbab8
#
_cell.length_a   1.000
_cell.length_b   1.000
_cell.length_c   1.000
_cell.angle_alpha   90.00
_cell.angle_beta   90.00
_cell.angle_gamma   90.00
#
_symmetry.space_group_name_H-M   'P 1'
#
loop_
_entity.id
_entity.type
_entity.pdbx_description
1 polymer ?
#
loop_
_entity_poly.entity_id
_entity_poly.type
_entity_poly.pdbx_seq_one_letter_code
_entity_poly.pdbx_strand_id
1 'polypeptide(L)'
;GYSLSAASAHEVLQMAQRYGFYVVEDDTYCHIAPDHAPRVTVLDRLQRSIYVSGFAKVLVPNWRLGYLAAPPELVERLLDTKLLSTLSTPTPMEQALALCMEQGQLRRHAERLRQHLAQARTRSVALAQAAGCRFVAEPAGMFGWVDTGVDTEVLTQRLLDEGYMIAPGAMFHASRGSSTCMRINFATTQDAAFWRVFERVVARMREQA
;
A
#
# COMPACT_ATOMS: atom_id res chain seq x y z
N GLY A 1 -4.70 0.56 -4.92
CA GLY A 1 -5.97 0.47 -4.22
C GLY A 1 -6.78 -0.79 -4.47
N TYR A 2 -6.20 -1.77 -5.17
CA TYR A 2 -6.86 -3.07 -5.41
C TYR A 2 -6.41 -4.08 -4.35
N SER A 3 -7.34 -4.80 -3.78
CA SER A 3 -7.08 -5.97 -2.93
C SER A 3 -7.28 -7.25 -3.71
N LEU A 4 -6.35 -8.19 -3.59
CA LEU A 4 -6.43 -9.49 -4.27
C LEU A 4 -7.72 -10.22 -3.87
N SER A 5 -8.40 -10.83 -4.81
CA SER A 5 -9.54 -11.70 -4.52
C SER A 5 -9.08 -13.07 -4.03
N ALA A 6 -9.94 -13.79 -3.29
CA ALA A 6 -9.63 -15.17 -2.88
C ALA A 6 -9.41 -16.10 -4.08
N ALA A 7 -10.15 -15.90 -5.17
CA ALA A 7 -9.98 -16.66 -6.41
C ALA A 7 -8.59 -16.42 -7.03
N SER A 8 -8.20 -15.14 -7.18
CA SER A 8 -6.89 -14.79 -7.74
C SER A 8 -5.74 -15.27 -6.83
N ALA A 9 -5.91 -15.22 -5.50
CA ALA A 9 -4.93 -15.77 -4.57
C ALA A 9 -4.73 -17.28 -4.77
N HIS A 10 -5.84 -18.02 -4.95
CA HIS A 10 -5.80 -19.44 -5.21
C HIS A 10 -5.15 -19.78 -6.56
N GLU A 11 -5.45 -19.05 -7.62
CA GLU A 11 -4.81 -19.20 -8.93
C GLU A 11 -3.29 -18.99 -8.86
N VAL A 12 -2.83 -17.95 -8.16
CA VAL A 12 -1.40 -17.69 -7.96
C VAL A 12 -0.73 -18.85 -7.23
N LEU A 13 -1.37 -19.40 -6.18
CA LEU A 13 -0.85 -20.55 -5.45
C LEU A 13 -0.80 -21.82 -6.28
N GLN A 14 -1.80 -22.07 -7.13
CA GLN A 14 -1.77 -23.19 -8.08
C GLN A 14 -0.61 -23.07 -9.07
N MET A 15 -0.36 -21.84 -9.57
CA MET A 15 0.79 -21.59 -10.46
C MET A 15 2.11 -21.80 -9.70
N ALA A 16 2.21 -21.31 -8.44
CA ALA A 16 3.40 -21.49 -7.62
C ALA A 16 3.72 -22.99 -7.40
N GLN A 17 2.71 -23.79 -7.14
CA GLN A 17 2.84 -25.24 -7.01
C GLN A 17 3.22 -25.90 -8.33
N ARG A 18 2.57 -25.53 -9.44
CA ARG A 18 2.80 -26.12 -10.78
C ARG A 18 4.19 -25.82 -11.31
N TYR A 19 4.68 -24.61 -11.11
CA TYR A 19 5.94 -24.13 -11.70
C TYR A 19 7.09 -24.07 -10.70
N GLY A 20 6.88 -24.43 -9.44
CA GLY A 20 7.93 -24.57 -8.44
C GLY A 20 8.51 -23.26 -7.92
N PHE A 21 7.78 -22.13 -7.96
CA PHE A 21 8.26 -20.86 -7.42
C PHE A 21 7.62 -20.54 -6.07
N TYR A 22 8.23 -19.61 -5.33
CA TYR A 22 7.68 -19.06 -4.10
C TYR A 22 6.94 -17.75 -4.36
N VAL A 23 5.85 -17.53 -3.62
CA VAL A 23 5.10 -16.28 -3.59
C VAL A 23 5.52 -15.48 -2.38
N VAL A 24 6.04 -14.28 -2.56
CA VAL A 24 6.35 -13.36 -1.45
C VAL A 24 5.15 -12.42 -1.26
N GLU A 25 4.48 -12.55 -0.12
CA GLU A 25 3.38 -11.69 0.28
C GLU A 25 3.91 -10.53 1.14
N ASP A 26 4.02 -9.33 0.53
CA ASP A 26 4.31 -8.10 1.28
C ASP A 26 3.01 -7.54 1.87
N ASP A 27 2.77 -7.81 3.14
CA ASP A 27 1.59 -7.34 3.89
C ASP A 27 1.98 -6.27 4.94
N THR A 28 2.85 -5.33 4.56
CA THR A 28 3.28 -4.22 5.43
C THR A 28 2.12 -3.30 5.83
N TYR A 29 0.99 -3.40 5.16
CA TYR A 29 -0.25 -2.68 5.48
C TYR A 29 -1.29 -3.53 6.24
N CYS A 30 -0.97 -4.73 6.71
CA CYS A 30 -1.91 -5.68 7.34
C CYS A 30 -2.80 -5.06 8.44
N HIS A 31 -2.27 -4.15 9.23
CA HIS A 31 -2.98 -3.52 10.34
C HIS A 31 -4.03 -2.48 9.90
N ILE A 32 -3.96 -2.00 8.65
CA ILE A 32 -4.87 -0.99 8.09
C ILE A 32 -5.50 -1.45 6.77
N ALA A 33 -5.24 -2.69 6.36
CA ALA A 33 -5.89 -3.32 5.22
C ALA A 33 -7.38 -3.60 5.51
N PRO A 34 -8.22 -3.76 4.48
CA PRO A 34 -9.59 -4.24 4.66
C PRO A 34 -9.62 -5.63 5.32
N ASP A 35 -10.56 -5.85 6.23
CA ASP A 35 -10.66 -7.13 6.97
C ASP A 35 -10.97 -8.33 6.06
N HIS A 36 -11.62 -8.09 4.92
CA HIS A 36 -11.98 -9.12 3.93
C HIS A 36 -10.85 -9.48 2.96
N ALA A 37 -9.71 -8.77 3.00
CA ALA A 37 -8.58 -9.06 2.09
C ALA A 37 -7.96 -10.42 2.45
N PRO A 38 -7.97 -11.40 1.53
CA PRO A 38 -7.37 -12.70 1.78
C PRO A 38 -5.85 -12.56 1.91
N ARG A 39 -5.25 -13.37 2.76
CA ARG A 39 -3.81 -13.52 2.86
C ARG A 39 -3.39 -14.82 2.19
N VAL A 40 -2.51 -14.71 1.22
CA VAL A 40 -1.99 -15.84 0.44
C VAL A 40 -1.34 -16.86 1.35
N THR A 41 -0.54 -16.41 2.32
CA THR A 41 0.15 -17.27 3.28
C THR A 41 -0.79 -18.02 4.22
N VAL A 42 -1.96 -17.45 4.55
CA VAL A 42 -2.98 -18.15 5.34
C VAL A 42 -3.60 -19.29 4.52
N LEU A 43 -3.86 -19.06 3.23
CA LEU A 43 -4.42 -20.08 2.33
C LEU A 43 -3.41 -21.20 2.07
N ASP A 44 -2.14 -20.86 1.90
CA ASP A 44 -1.04 -21.75 1.55
C ASP A 44 -0.42 -22.47 2.78
N ARG A 45 -0.63 -21.96 3.98
CA ARG A 45 0.00 -22.42 5.22
C ARG A 45 1.54 -22.45 5.15
N LEU A 46 2.12 -21.46 4.49
CA LEU A 46 3.57 -21.32 4.30
C LEU A 46 4.23 -22.51 3.57
N GLN A 47 3.54 -23.17 2.66
CA GLN A 47 4.14 -24.26 1.87
C GLN A 47 4.95 -23.72 0.68
N ARG A 48 4.43 -22.70 0.00
CA ARG A 48 5.03 -22.04 -1.17
C ARG A 48 4.99 -20.52 -1.06
N SER A 49 4.65 -20.00 0.11
CA SER A 49 4.57 -18.57 0.35
C SER A 49 5.49 -18.13 1.48
N ILE A 50 5.98 -16.89 1.35
CA ILE A 50 6.79 -16.20 2.35
C ILE A 50 6.02 -14.94 2.73
N TYR A 51 5.74 -14.77 4.00
CA TYR A 51 5.04 -13.60 4.52
C TYR A 51 6.03 -12.55 5.01
N VAL A 52 5.88 -11.33 4.55
CA VAL A 52 6.70 -10.19 4.99
C VAL A 52 5.79 -9.10 5.52
N SER A 53 6.04 -8.65 6.74
CA SER A 53 5.30 -7.55 7.33
C SER A 53 6.16 -6.74 8.30
N GLY A 54 5.59 -5.65 8.83
CA GLY A 54 6.31 -4.79 9.76
C GLY A 54 5.42 -3.73 10.39
N PHE A 55 6.00 -2.97 11.29
CA PHE A 55 5.28 -2.02 12.13
C PHE A 55 5.46 -0.56 11.70
N ALA A 56 6.28 -0.31 10.69
CA ALA A 56 6.61 1.04 10.22
C ALA A 56 5.40 1.85 9.71
N LYS A 57 4.34 1.17 9.24
CA LYS A 57 3.12 1.81 8.71
C LYS A 57 2.04 2.02 9.75
N VAL A 58 2.13 1.38 10.91
CA VAL A 58 1.14 1.44 11.98
C VAL A 58 1.69 2.03 13.27
N LEU A 59 2.99 1.96 13.51
CA LEU A 59 3.66 2.54 14.67
C LEU A 59 4.68 3.60 14.25
N VAL A 60 5.93 3.40 14.65
CA VAL A 60 7.04 4.36 14.45
C VAL A 60 7.97 3.86 13.36
N PRO A 61 8.05 4.53 12.20
CA PRO A 61 8.92 4.11 11.09
C PRO A 61 10.40 3.96 11.49
N ASN A 62 10.88 4.80 12.39
CA ASN A 62 12.27 4.83 12.84
C ASN A 62 12.67 3.63 13.73
N TRP A 63 11.71 2.86 14.24
CA TRP A 63 12.03 1.64 14.98
C TRP A 63 12.58 0.54 14.08
N ARG A 64 12.31 0.60 12.79
CA ARG A 64 12.83 -0.34 11.78
C ARG A 64 12.55 -1.80 12.11
N LEU A 65 11.39 -2.06 12.72
CA LEU A 65 10.94 -3.40 13.09
C LEU A 65 10.05 -4.00 12.01
N GLY A 66 10.37 -5.21 11.64
CA GLY A 66 9.60 -6.06 10.75
C GLY A 66 9.85 -7.52 11.04
N TYR A 67 9.09 -8.38 10.40
CA TYR A 67 9.23 -9.81 10.53
C TYR A 67 8.92 -10.51 9.22
N LEU A 68 9.44 -11.71 9.12
CA LEU A 68 9.25 -12.60 7.99
C LEU A 68 8.87 -13.98 8.52
N ALA A 69 7.90 -14.62 7.89
CA ALA A 69 7.59 -16.02 8.09
C ALA A 69 7.75 -16.77 6.76
N ALA A 70 8.47 -17.88 6.79
CA ALA A 70 8.82 -18.64 5.60
C ALA A 70 8.73 -20.15 5.87
N PRO A 71 8.69 -20.97 4.79
CA PRO A 71 8.85 -22.42 4.91
C PRO A 71 10.12 -22.77 5.69
N PRO A 72 10.08 -23.83 6.56
CA PRO A 72 11.21 -24.18 7.42
C PRO A 72 12.54 -24.36 6.69
N GLU A 73 12.52 -24.92 5.49
CA GLU A 73 13.70 -25.15 4.66
C GLU A 73 14.42 -23.88 4.17
N LEU A 74 13.74 -22.73 4.23
CA LEU A 74 14.33 -21.45 3.86
C LEU A 74 14.89 -20.68 5.04
N VAL A 75 14.48 -21.01 6.27
CA VAL A 75 14.74 -20.19 7.47
C VAL A 75 16.24 -20.02 7.73
N GLU A 76 17.04 -21.08 7.67
CA GLU A 76 18.51 -20.98 7.86
C GLU A 76 19.16 -20.01 6.89
N ARG A 77 18.87 -20.16 5.59
CA ARG A 77 19.43 -19.28 4.55
C ARG A 77 19.01 -17.82 4.73
N LEU A 78 17.77 -17.58 5.17
CA LEU A 78 17.26 -16.25 5.46
C LEU A 78 17.92 -15.65 6.70
N LEU A 79 18.20 -16.45 7.73
CA LEU A 79 18.95 -16.02 8.91
C LEU A 79 20.38 -15.65 8.56
N ASP A 80 21.08 -16.45 7.76
CA ASP A 80 22.42 -16.13 7.26
C ASP A 80 22.42 -14.80 6.49
N THR A 81 21.44 -14.62 5.60
CA THR A 81 21.29 -13.37 4.85
C THR A 81 21.02 -12.18 5.77
N LYS A 82 20.20 -12.35 6.80
CA LYS A 82 19.94 -11.31 7.82
C LYS A 82 21.23 -10.95 8.56
N LEU A 83 22.01 -11.93 9.00
CA LEU A 83 23.28 -11.71 9.70
C LEU A 83 24.26 -10.92 8.83
N LEU A 84 24.36 -11.24 7.54
CA LEU A 84 25.26 -10.55 6.61
C LEU A 84 24.79 -9.13 6.26
N SER A 85 23.48 -8.86 6.30
CA SER A 85 22.90 -7.58 5.86
C SER A 85 22.71 -6.58 6.99
N THR A 86 22.20 -7.03 8.15
CA THR A 86 21.79 -6.15 9.26
C THR A 86 22.25 -6.59 10.64
N LEU A 87 22.95 -7.75 10.74
CA LEU A 87 23.34 -8.41 11.98
C LEU A 87 22.12 -8.75 12.85
N SER A 88 21.67 -7.82 13.66
CA SER A 88 20.55 -8.02 14.59
C SER A 88 19.64 -6.80 14.64
N THR A 89 18.42 -7.03 15.06
CA THR A 89 17.48 -5.95 15.39
C THR A 89 17.83 -5.38 16.77
N PRO A 90 17.72 -4.05 16.98
CA PRO A 90 18.01 -3.45 18.29
C PRO A 90 17.04 -3.96 19.37
N THR A 91 17.56 -4.67 20.38
CA THR A 91 16.78 -5.28 21.46
C THR A 91 15.84 -4.30 22.20
N PRO A 92 16.21 -3.04 22.49
CA PRO A 92 15.28 -2.11 23.14
C PRO A 92 14.02 -1.86 22.32
N MET A 93 14.13 -1.84 20.99
CA MET A 93 12.97 -1.63 20.11
C MET A 93 12.06 -2.87 20.09
N GLU A 94 12.65 -4.06 20.08
CA GLU A 94 11.90 -5.31 20.18
C GLU A 94 11.15 -5.42 21.51
N GLN A 95 11.77 -5.06 22.62
CA GLN A 95 11.15 -5.04 23.94
C GLN A 95 10.02 -4.01 24.02
N ALA A 96 10.23 -2.81 23.48
CA ALA A 96 9.18 -1.79 23.43
C ALA A 96 7.97 -2.26 22.61
N LEU A 97 8.20 -2.92 21.47
CA LEU A 97 7.14 -3.50 20.66
C LEU A 97 6.40 -4.62 21.42
N ALA A 98 7.14 -5.52 22.09
CA ALA A 98 6.55 -6.60 22.89
C ALA A 98 5.59 -6.04 23.96
N LEU A 99 6.03 -5.02 24.71
CA LEU A 99 5.18 -4.34 25.71
C LEU A 99 3.93 -3.71 25.08
N CYS A 100 4.07 -3.05 23.91
CA CYS A 100 2.93 -2.50 23.17
C CYS A 100 1.91 -3.57 22.76
N MET A 101 2.39 -4.75 22.37
CA MET A 101 1.54 -5.88 21.99
C MET A 101 0.86 -6.51 23.20
N GLU A 102 1.60 -6.83 24.26
CA GLU A 102 1.10 -7.43 25.49
C GLU A 102 0.04 -6.58 26.18
N GLN A 103 0.24 -5.26 26.19
CA GLN A 103 -0.73 -4.30 26.74
C GLN A 103 -1.89 -4.00 25.76
N GLY A 104 -1.94 -4.60 24.60
CA GLY A 104 -2.96 -4.37 23.58
C GLY A 104 -2.95 -2.97 22.97
N GLN A 105 -1.88 -2.21 23.14
CA GLN A 105 -1.77 -0.83 22.63
C GLN A 105 -1.74 -0.82 21.10
N LEU A 106 -1.01 -1.74 20.48
CA LEU A 106 -0.95 -1.89 19.03
C LEU A 106 -2.35 -2.08 18.43
N ARG A 107 -3.15 -3.00 19.00
CA ARG A 107 -4.50 -3.28 18.51
C ARG A 107 -5.40 -2.05 18.62
N ARG A 108 -5.42 -1.39 19.78
CA ARG A 108 -6.24 -0.17 19.98
C ARG A 108 -5.80 0.97 19.06
N HIS A 109 -4.50 1.10 18.80
CA HIS A 109 -3.97 2.11 17.90
C HIS A 109 -4.35 1.81 16.44
N ALA A 110 -4.17 0.58 15.98
CA ALA A 110 -4.57 0.16 14.64
C ALA A 110 -6.08 0.37 14.38
N GLU A 111 -6.92 0.08 15.37
CA GLU A 111 -8.36 0.33 15.26
C GLU A 111 -8.69 1.82 15.09
N ARG A 112 -8.08 2.69 15.88
CA ARG A 112 -8.25 4.15 15.71
C ARG A 112 -7.77 4.62 14.34
N LEU A 113 -6.63 4.09 13.86
CA LEU A 113 -6.12 4.42 12.53
C LEU A 113 -7.09 3.99 11.43
N ARG A 114 -7.67 2.78 11.52
CA ARG A 114 -8.67 2.30 10.56
C ARG A 114 -9.90 3.21 10.51
N GLN A 115 -10.40 3.64 11.67
CA GLN A 115 -11.53 4.56 11.76
C GLN A 115 -11.21 5.93 11.14
N HIS A 116 -10.07 6.52 11.46
CA HIS A 116 -9.62 7.78 10.85
C HIS A 116 -9.44 7.65 9.34
N LEU A 117 -8.83 6.55 8.90
CA LEU A 117 -8.61 6.29 7.48
C LEU A 117 -9.93 6.08 6.73
N ALA A 118 -10.92 5.43 7.33
CA ALA A 118 -12.25 5.27 6.75
C ALA A 118 -12.94 6.62 6.53
N GLN A 119 -12.88 7.52 7.52
CA GLN A 119 -13.44 8.87 7.38
C GLN A 119 -12.69 9.69 6.32
N ALA A 120 -11.35 9.64 6.33
CA ALA A 120 -10.51 10.30 5.33
C ALA A 120 -10.80 9.79 3.92
N ARG A 121 -10.98 8.47 3.76
CA ARG A 121 -11.32 7.84 2.49
C ARG A 121 -12.66 8.33 1.97
N THR A 122 -13.72 8.32 2.79
CA THR A 122 -15.04 8.81 2.39
C THR A 122 -14.97 10.25 1.86
N ARG A 123 -14.25 11.12 2.58
CA ARG A 123 -14.07 12.53 2.17
C ARG A 123 -13.23 12.65 0.89
N SER A 124 -12.11 11.94 0.83
CA SER A 124 -11.20 11.97 -0.34
C SER A 124 -11.88 11.43 -1.61
N VAL A 125 -12.68 10.36 -1.49
CA VAL A 125 -13.43 9.80 -2.61
C VAL A 125 -14.43 10.82 -3.15
N ALA A 126 -15.21 11.47 -2.29
CA ALA A 126 -16.17 12.48 -2.70
C ALA A 126 -15.50 13.66 -3.42
N LEU A 127 -14.35 14.14 -2.90
CA LEU A 127 -13.60 15.24 -3.53
C LEU A 127 -13.00 14.81 -4.88
N ALA A 128 -12.42 13.62 -4.98
CA ALA A 128 -11.87 13.13 -6.24
C ALA A 128 -12.94 12.97 -7.33
N GLN A 129 -14.11 12.44 -6.96
CA GLN A 129 -15.23 12.29 -7.89
C GLN A 129 -15.79 13.65 -8.31
N ALA A 130 -15.92 14.60 -7.39
CA ALA A 130 -16.33 15.97 -7.71
C ALA A 130 -15.35 16.64 -8.67
N ALA A 131 -14.05 16.39 -8.53
CA ALA A 131 -12.99 16.85 -9.44
C ALA A 131 -12.93 16.09 -10.78
N GLY A 132 -13.90 15.21 -11.06
CA GLY A 132 -14.01 14.48 -12.34
C GLY A 132 -13.13 13.23 -12.45
N CYS A 133 -12.50 12.77 -11.37
CA CYS A 133 -11.75 11.52 -11.37
C CYS A 133 -12.70 10.30 -11.29
N ARG A 134 -12.32 9.22 -11.95
CA ARG A 134 -13.01 7.93 -11.86
C ARG A 134 -12.14 6.90 -11.14
N PHE A 135 -12.70 6.22 -10.16
CA PHE A 135 -12.00 5.11 -9.52
C PHE A 135 -11.98 3.89 -10.45
N VAL A 136 -10.82 3.31 -10.66
CA VAL A 136 -10.63 2.10 -11.49
C VAL A 136 -11.04 0.85 -10.73
N ALA A 137 -10.92 0.87 -9.40
CA ALA A 137 -11.39 -0.19 -8.50
C ALA A 137 -12.12 0.44 -7.31
N GLU A 138 -12.91 -0.37 -6.61
CA GLU A 138 -13.59 0.08 -5.40
C GLU A 138 -12.60 0.62 -4.37
N PRO A 139 -12.81 1.85 -3.85
CA PRO A 139 -11.89 2.46 -2.90
C PRO A 139 -11.80 1.69 -1.59
N ALA A 140 -10.63 1.13 -1.31
CA ALA A 140 -10.37 0.36 -0.09
C ALA A 140 -8.97 0.65 0.47
N GLY A 141 -8.75 0.30 1.74
CA GLY A 141 -7.45 0.51 2.38
C GLY A 141 -7.02 1.98 2.41
N MET A 142 -5.75 2.23 2.17
CA MET A 142 -5.10 3.55 2.30
C MET A 142 -4.97 4.30 0.98
N PHE A 143 -4.99 3.60 -0.16
CA PHE A 143 -4.73 4.17 -1.48
C PHE A 143 -5.90 3.97 -2.43
N GLY A 144 -6.12 4.94 -3.32
CA GLY A 144 -7.01 4.84 -4.46
C GLY A 144 -6.24 4.88 -5.77
N TRP A 145 -6.76 4.20 -6.78
CA TRP A 145 -6.27 4.25 -8.14
C TRP A 145 -7.33 4.95 -8.99
N VAL A 146 -7.01 6.14 -9.49
CA VAL A 146 -7.98 7.01 -10.14
C VAL A 146 -7.52 7.37 -11.54
N ASP A 147 -8.46 7.34 -12.48
CA ASP A 147 -8.33 7.85 -13.83
C ASP A 147 -8.71 9.34 -13.86
N THR A 148 -7.80 10.18 -14.30
CA THR A 148 -7.93 11.64 -14.36
C THR A 148 -8.40 12.14 -15.73
N GLY A 149 -8.33 11.27 -16.74
CA GLY A 149 -8.63 11.59 -18.14
C GLY A 149 -7.58 12.45 -18.84
N VAL A 150 -6.43 12.71 -18.21
CA VAL A 150 -5.28 13.44 -18.80
C VAL A 150 -3.99 12.68 -18.50
N ASP A 151 -2.93 12.94 -19.26
CA ASP A 151 -1.60 12.36 -19.00
C ASP A 151 -1.09 12.76 -17.63
N THR A 152 -0.86 11.77 -16.76
CA THR A 152 -0.49 12.03 -15.36
C THR A 152 0.98 12.38 -15.17
N GLU A 153 1.86 12.15 -16.13
CA GLU A 153 3.24 12.64 -16.06
C GLU A 153 3.28 14.15 -16.30
N VAL A 154 2.56 14.62 -17.33
CA VAL A 154 2.40 16.04 -17.60
C VAL A 154 1.68 16.73 -16.42
N LEU A 155 0.62 16.11 -15.91
CA LEU A 155 -0.11 16.59 -14.73
C LEU A 155 0.79 16.69 -13.50
N THR A 156 1.67 15.73 -13.28
CA THR A 156 2.63 15.73 -12.15
C THR A 156 3.53 16.96 -12.20
N GLN A 157 4.08 17.27 -13.37
CA GLN A 157 4.96 18.45 -13.51
C GLN A 157 4.21 19.74 -13.19
N ARG A 158 3.00 19.90 -13.74
CA ARG A 158 2.20 21.12 -13.52
C ARG A 158 1.72 21.28 -12.08
N LEU A 159 1.38 20.17 -11.41
CA LEU A 159 1.01 20.20 -9.99
C LEU A 159 2.22 20.44 -9.09
N LEU A 160 3.40 19.98 -9.48
CA LEU A 160 4.65 20.26 -8.75
C LEU A 160 4.95 21.76 -8.75
N ASP A 161 4.72 22.46 -9.86
CA ASP A 161 4.87 23.92 -9.96
C ASP A 161 3.89 24.68 -9.02
N GLU A 162 2.76 24.07 -8.69
CA GLU A 162 1.76 24.55 -7.71
C GLU A 162 2.03 24.04 -6.28
N GLY A 163 3.15 23.32 -6.04
CA GLY A 163 3.57 22.82 -4.73
C GLY A 163 2.97 21.47 -4.35
N TYR A 164 2.35 20.73 -5.28
CA TYR A 164 1.75 19.42 -5.01
C TYR A 164 2.47 18.30 -5.76
N MET A 165 2.85 17.26 -5.04
CA MET A 165 3.45 16.06 -5.62
C MET A 165 2.43 14.92 -5.65
N ILE A 166 2.22 14.34 -6.83
CA ILE A 166 1.36 13.17 -7.04
C ILE A 166 2.19 11.96 -7.46
N ALA A 167 1.57 10.78 -7.48
CA ALA A 167 2.20 9.55 -7.97
C ALA A 167 1.57 9.14 -9.30
N PRO A 168 2.18 9.50 -10.45
CA PRO A 168 1.64 9.22 -11.78
C PRO A 168 1.64 7.73 -12.09
N GLY A 169 0.74 7.34 -12.99
CA GLY A 169 0.54 5.93 -13.35
C GLY A 169 1.76 5.26 -13.95
N ALA A 170 2.59 5.98 -14.68
CA ALA A 170 3.82 5.46 -15.27
C ALA A 170 4.77 4.82 -14.23
N MET A 171 4.75 5.27 -12.97
CA MET A 171 5.53 4.65 -11.88
C MET A 171 5.09 3.22 -11.54
N PHE A 172 3.90 2.81 -11.95
CA PHE A 172 3.30 1.51 -11.65
C PHE A 172 3.20 0.59 -12.88
N HIS A 173 3.73 1.03 -14.01
CA HIS A 173 3.83 0.25 -15.23
C HIS A 173 5.25 -0.24 -15.46
N ALA A 174 5.39 -1.50 -15.83
CA ALA A 174 6.70 -2.10 -16.12
C ALA A 174 7.46 -1.37 -17.25
N SER A 175 6.72 -0.90 -18.27
CA SER A 175 7.26 -0.16 -19.41
C SER A 175 7.35 1.36 -19.21
N ARG A 176 6.88 1.86 -18.06
CA ARG A 176 6.74 3.31 -17.78
C ARG A 176 6.00 4.09 -18.88
N GLY A 177 5.04 3.43 -19.52
CA GLY A 177 4.22 4.05 -20.54
C GLY A 177 3.34 5.17 -19.97
N SER A 178 2.93 6.12 -20.85
CA SER A 178 1.96 7.17 -20.51
C SER A 178 0.69 6.57 -19.92
N SER A 179 0.13 7.23 -18.93
CA SER A 179 -1.06 6.78 -18.21
C SER A 179 -1.93 7.96 -17.78
N THR A 180 -3.24 7.80 -17.90
CA THR A 180 -4.22 8.73 -17.33
C THR A 180 -4.51 8.46 -15.85
N CYS A 181 -3.99 7.36 -15.30
CA CYS A 181 -4.20 6.98 -13.92
C CYS A 181 -3.14 7.56 -12.98
N MET A 182 -3.52 7.81 -11.74
CA MET A 182 -2.60 8.14 -10.64
C MET A 182 -3.02 7.43 -9.36
N ARG A 183 -2.05 7.22 -8.46
CA ARG A 183 -2.32 6.77 -7.10
C ARG A 183 -2.57 7.96 -6.19
N ILE A 184 -3.67 7.92 -5.46
CA ILE A 184 -3.94 8.87 -4.37
C ILE A 184 -3.80 8.18 -3.01
N ASN A 185 -3.45 8.97 -1.99
CA ASN A 185 -3.44 8.54 -0.59
C ASN A 185 -4.62 9.22 0.11
N PHE A 186 -5.59 8.46 0.57
CA PHE A 186 -6.81 8.99 1.18
C PHE A 186 -6.54 9.87 2.41
N ALA A 187 -5.48 9.58 3.16
CA ALA A 187 -5.15 10.39 4.33
C ALA A 187 -4.71 11.82 3.98
N THR A 188 -4.06 12.02 2.83
CA THR A 188 -3.55 13.33 2.40
C THR A 188 -4.47 14.03 1.41
N THR A 189 -5.22 13.30 0.59
CA THR A 189 -6.10 13.86 -0.44
C THR A 189 -7.52 14.21 0.04
N GLN A 190 -7.74 14.28 1.34
CA GLN A 190 -8.96 14.81 1.94
C GLN A 190 -8.97 16.34 2.03
N ASP A 191 -7.92 17.02 1.58
CA ASP A 191 -7.85 18.49 1.53
C ASP A 191 -8.49 19.02 0.23
N ALA A 192 -9.54 19.81 0.38
CA ALA A 192 -10.22 20.46 -0.74
C ALA A 192 -9.33 21.48 -1.48
N ALA A 193 -8.27 22.02 -0.85
CA ALA A 193 -7.36 22.95 -1.51
C ALA A 193 -6.60 22.26 -2.65
N PHE A 194 -6.12 21.05 -2.43
CA PHE A 194 -5.50 20.23 -3.46
C PHE A 194 -6.42 20.04 -4.68
N TRP A 195 -7.68 19.65 -4.45
CA TRP A 195 -8.60 19.35 -5.54
C TRP A 195 -9.01 20.58 -6.36
N ARG A 196 -9.12 21.76 -5.73
CA ARG A 196 -9.32 23.02 -6.47
C ARG A 196 -8.17 23.34 -7.41
N VAL A 197 -6.92 23.12 -6.97
CA VAL A 197 -5.73 23.30 -7.81
C VAL A 197 -5.71 22.25 -8.92
N PHE A 198 -5.99 20.99 -8.59
CA PHE A 198 -6.10 19.89 -9.54
C PHE A 198 -7.10 20.20 -10.67
N GLU A 199 -8.33 20.58 -10.34
CA GLU A 199 -9.37 20.95 -11.34
C GLU A 199 -8.89 22.06 -12.27
N ARG A 200 -8.31 23.10 -11.72
CA ARG A 200 -7.77 24.25 -12.51
C ARG A 200 -6.69 23.77 -13.47
N VAL A 201 -5.76 22.95 -13.02
CA VAL A 201 -4.65 22.44 -13.84
C VAL A 201 -5.18 21.51 -14.93
N VAL A 202 -6.08 20.58 -14.60
CA VAL A 202 -6.69 19.65 -15.56
C VAL A 202 -7.51 20.40 -16.63
N ALA A 203 -8.27 21.44 -16.25
CA ALA A 203 -9.01 22.25 -17.19
C ALA A 203 -8.07 22.90 -18.22
N ARG A 204 -6.97 23.53 -17.77
CA ARG A 204 -5.95 24.11 -18.66
C ARG A 204 -5.29 23.08 -19.58
N MET A 205 -5.09 21.85 -19.10
CA MET A 205 -4.52 20.79 -19.93
C MET A 205 -5.47 20.38 -21.06
N ARG A 206 -6.78 20.32 -20.77
CA ARG A 206 -7.81 19.97 -21.77
C ARG A 206 -8.02 21.04 -22.82
N GLU A 207 -7.82 22.33 -22.48
CA GLU A 207 -7.90 23.45 -23.43
C GLU A 207 -6.69 23.49 -24.39
N GLN A 208 -5.57 22.85 -24.02
CA GLN A 208 -4.31 22.84 -24.79
C GLN A 208 -4.12 21.55 -25.61
N ALA A 209 -4.98 20.56 -25.46
CA ALA A 209 -4.96 19.29 -26.17
C ALA A 209 -5.83 19.30 -27.42
#